data_5beead132ea02e5c01c5246d75465730
#
_entry.id   5beead132ea02e5c01c5246d75465730
#
_cell.length_a   1.000
_cell.length_b   1.000
_cell.length_c   1.000
_cell.angle_alpha   90.00
_cell.angle_beta   90.00
_cell.angle_gamma   90.00
#
_symmetry.space_group_name_H-M   'P 1'
#
loop_
_entity.id
_entity.type
_entity.pdbx_description
1 polymer ?
#
loop_
_entity_poly.entity_id
_entity_poly.type
_entity_poly.pdbx_seq_one_letter_code
_entity_poly.pdbx_strand_id
1 'polypeptide(L)'
;MQIPSAIVTLVIGMLLALGGLWIGQNINLLPIDASVNAPIYDELFQVLFTIGTILFVGIVGLLVYSLIRFRRRSGQLGDGIAIEGNLPLEIFWTAVPAIVVLFVGLYSYDIYDRMGGMVPLAHDHMAVAGEERIWGGISSGSTLTDNTSAMALPIDVTAMQFAFLFHYPEGDITAGELHVPANRPVTLHMEAKDVIHAFWVPEFRLKQDVIPGQPTQLSFTATRPGRYPIVCAELCGPYHGGMRSTVVVDEPDEWDAWFSSNSKTEDTTTT
;
A
#
# COMPACT_ATOMS: atom_id res chain seq x y z
N MET A 1 17.93 -23.05 -43.97
CA MET A 1 16.67 -22.28 -43.78
C MET A 1 16.97 -21.09 -42.88
N GLN A 2 16.81 -19.89 -43.37
CA GLN A 2 16.89 -18.70 -42.51
C GLN A 2 15.55 -18.53 -41.79
N ILE A 3 15.55 -18.63 -40.46
CA ILE A 3 14.33 -18.37 -39.67
C ILE A 3 13.97 -16.89 -39.82
N PRO A 4 12.74 -16.54 -40.25
CA PRO A 4 12.33 -15.17 -40.37
C PRO A 4 12.47 -14.42 -39.03
N SER A 5 13.04 -13.21 -39.04
CA SER A 5 13.24 -12.40 -37.83
C SER A 5 11.96 -12.18 -37.00
N ALA A 6 10.82 -12.10 -37.68
CA ALA A 6 9.50 -11.98 -37.05
C ALA A 6 9.18 -13.19 -36.13
N ILE A 7 9.53 -14.42 -36.53
CA ILE A 7 9.32 -15.61 -35.70
C ILE A 7 10.22 -15.58 -34.47
N VAL A 8 11.48 -15.18 -34.62
CA VAL A 8 12.42 -15.04 -33.50
C VAL A 8 11.93 -14.01 -32.50
N THR A 9 11.48 -12.84 -32.98
CA THR A 9 10.94 -11.80 -32.11
C THR A 9 9.68 -12.26 -31.37
N LEU A 10 8.77 -12.96 -32.06
CA LEU A 10 7.56 -13.49 -31.46
C LEU A 10 7.85 -14.53 -30.37
N VAL A 11 8.79 -15.44 -30.63
CA VAL A 11 9.22 -16.46 -29.63
C VAL A 11 9.85 -15.80 -28.41
N ILE A 12 10.74 -14.83 -28.61
CA ILE A 12 11.35 -14.07 -27.50
C ILE A 12 10.29 -13.32 -26.70
N GLY A 13 9.38 -12.63 -27.37
CA GLY A 13 8.27 -11.93 -26.70
C GLY A 13 7.38 -12.86 -25.89
N MET A 14 7.05 -14.03 -26.44
CA MET A 14 6.28 -15.06 -25.73
C MET A 14 7.04 -15.62 -24.51
N LEU A 15 8.33 -15.89 -24.64
CA LEU A 15 9.15 -16.36 -23.51
C LEU A 15 9.27 -15.30 -22.41
N LEU A 16 9.41 -14.04 -22.76
CA LEU A 16 9.40 -12.93 -21.80
C LEU A 16 8.06 -12.82 -21.07
N ALA A 17 6.95 -12.91 -21.80
CA ALA A 17 5.62 -12.84 -21.22
C ALA A 17 5.37 -14.03 -20.27
N LEU A 18 5.65 -15.25 -20.72
CA LEU A 18 5.48 -16.46 -19.89
C LEU A 18 6.41 -16.47 -18.68
N GLY A 19 7.67 -16.06 -18.87
CA GLY A 19 8.65 -15.94 -17.78
C GLY A 19 8.25 -14.91 -16.75
N GLY A 20 7.78 -13.73 -17.18
CA GLY A 20 7.27 -12.70 -16.30
C GLY A 20 6.02 -13.10 -15.52
N LEU A 21 5.06 -13.76 -16.19
CA LEU A 21 3.89 -14.34 -15.54
C LEU A 21 4.28 -15.39 -14.49
N TRP A 22 5.19 -16.29 -14.85
CA TRP A 22 5.67 -17.32 -13.90
C TRP A 22 6.33 -16.66 -12.68
N ILE A 23 7.21 -15.68 -12.87
CA ILE A 23 7.87 -14.96 -11.78
C ILE A 23 6.84 -14.25 -10.91
N GLY A 24 5.91 -13.50 -11.52
CA GLY A 24 4.87 -12.76 -10.80
C GLY A 24 3.96 -13.64 -9.94
N GLN A 25 3.71 -14.87 -10.37
CA GLN A 25 2.83 -15.81 -9.65
C GLN A 25 3.55 -16.67 -8.61
N ASN A 26 4.86 -16.89 -8.76
CA ASN A 26 5.61 -17.87 -7.92
C ASN A 26 6.60 -17.21 -6.96
N ILE A 27 6.92 -15.92 -7.15
CA ILE A 27 7.83 -15.20 -6.25
C ILE A 27 7.01 -14.27 -5.37
N ASN A 28 6.91 -14.62 -4.09
CA ASN A 28 6.31 -13.77 -3.08
C ASN A 28 7.39 -12.95 -2.38
N LEU A 29 7.37 -11.63 -2.57
CA LEU A 29 8.29 -10.67 -1.94
C LEU A 29 7.68 -9.96 -0.73
N LEU A 30 6.38 -10.13 -0.52
CA LEU A 30 5.65 -9.47 0.54
C LEU A 30 5.70 -10.28 1.84
N PRO A 31 5.67 -9.64 3.02
CA PRO A 31 5.51 -10.33 4.28
C PRO A 31 4.15 -11.06 4.34
N ILE A 32 3.94 -11.85 5.39
CA ILE A 32 2.67 -12.52 5.59
C ILE A 32 1.51 -11.53 5.59
N ASP A 33 0.38 -11.94 5.04
CA ASP A 33 -0.86 -11.18 5.08
C ASP A 33 -1.53 -11.37 6.47
N ALA A 34 -1.89 -10.27 7.11
CA ALA A 34 -2.50 -10.31 8.44
C ALA A 34 -3.70 -9.35 8.58
N SER A 35 -4.23 -8.84 7.47
CA SER A 35 -5.45 -8.03 7.45
C SER A 35 -6.36 -8.42 6.27
N VAL A 36 -7.63 -7.99 6.33
CA VAL A 36 -8.59 -8.18 5.23
C VAL A 36 -8.14 -7.50 3.93
N ASN A 37 -7.46 -6.37 4.03
CA ASN A 37 -7.00 -5.60 2.86
C ASN A 37 -5.71 -6.17 2.23
N ALA A 38 -4.92 -6.95 2.97
CA ALA A 38 -3.64 -7.44 2.48
C ALA A 38 -3.74 -8.28 1.20
N PRO A 39 -4.65 -9.26 1.06
CA PRO A 39 -4.80 -10.02 -0.18
C PRO A 39 -5.19 -9.16 -1.39
N ILE A 40 -6.03 -8.13 -1.16
CA ILE A 40 -6.49 -7.22 -2.23
C ILE A 40 -5.31 -6.40 -2.77
N TYR A 41 -4.47 -5.89 -1.88
CA TYR A 41 -3.25 -5.18 -2.26
C TYR A 41 -2.25 -6.11 -2.97
N ASP A 42 -2.13 -7.35 -2.50
CA ASP A 42 -1.19 -8.34 -3.05
C ASP A 42 -1.55 -8.70 -4.51
N GLU A 43 -2.85 -8.72 -4.88
CA GLU A 43 -3.28 -8.84 -6.29
C GLU A 43 -2.70 -7.73 -7.16
N LEU A 44 -2.81 -6.47 -6.72
CA LEU A 44 -2.23 -5.33 -7.43
C LEU A 44 -0.72 -5.45 -7.54
N PHE A 45 -0.05 -5.78 -6.43
CA PHE A 45 1.40 -5.95 -6.40
C PHE A 45 1.87 -7.02 -7.39
N GLN A 46 1.19 -8.16 -7.47
CA GLN A 46 1.52 -9.24 -8.42
C GLN A 46 1.41 -8.79 -9.88
N VAL A 47 0.37 -8.04 -10.22
CA VAL A 47 0.20 -7.48 -11.57
C VAL A 47 1.33 -6.50 -11.89
N LEU A 48 1.62 -5.56 -10.99
CA LEU A 48 2.70 -4.58 -11.16
C LEU A 48 4.06 -5.24 -11.24
N PHE A 49 4.33 -6.23 -10.40
CA PHE A 49 5.57 -6.99 -10.37
C PHE A 49 5.78 -7.80 -11.66
N THR A 50 4.70 -8.41 -12.18
CA THR A 50 4.70 -9.12 -13.46
C THR A 50 5.07 -8.18 -14.61
N ILE A 51 4.34 -7.06 -14.74
CA ILE A 51 4.60 -6.06 -15.79
C ILE A 51 6.01 -5.49 -15.66
N GLY A 52 6.42 -5.12 -14.46
CA GLY A 52 7.76 -4.61 -14.17
C GLY A 52 8.86 -5.60 -14.53
N THR A 53 8.67 -6.87 -14.23
CA THR A 53 9.62 -7.95 -14.57
C THR A 53 9.76 -8.13 -16.08
N ILE A 54 8.65 -8.16 -16.82
CA ILE A 54 8.65 -8.28 -18.28
C ILE A 54 9.41 -7.10 -18.91
N LEU A 55 9.09 -5.89 -18.50
CA LEU A 55 9.73 -4.67 -19.00
C LEU A 55 11.22 -4.63 -18.63
N PHE A 56 11.57 -4.92 -17.38
CA PHE A 56 12.95 -4.89 -16.90
C PHE A 56 13.82 -5.91 -17.65
N VAL A 57 13.40 -7.17 -17.73
CA VAL A 57 14.14 -8.21 -18.40
C VAL A 57 14.23 -7.94 -19.91
N GLY A 58 13.16 -7.44 -20.51
CA GLY A 58 13.12 -7.06 -21.92
C GLY A 58 14.11 -5.94 -22.25
N ILE A 59 14.07 -4.83 -21.48
CA ILE A 59 14.95 -3.68 -21.70
C ILE A 59 16.41 -4.01 -21.40
N VAL A 60 16.69 -4.67 -20.27
CA VAL A 60 18.06 -5.06 -19.90
C VAL A 60 18.59 -6.08 -20.88
N GLY A 61 17.78 -7.05 -21.29
CA GLY A 61 18.17 -8.05 -22.31
C GLY A 61 18.52 -7.39 -23.65
N LEU A 62 17.70 -6.44 -24.11
CA LEU A 62 17.96 -5.69 -25.34
C LEU A 62 19.24 -4.84 -25.21
N LEU A 63 19.45 -4.19 -24.07
CA LEU A 63 20.65 -3.40 -23.79
C LEU A 63 21.91 -4.29 -23.85
N VAL A 64 21.90 -5.42 -23.12
CA VAL A 64 23.03 -6.36 -23.08
C VAL A 64 23.30 -6.92 -24.48
N TYR A 65 22.24 -7.34 -25.19
CA TYR A 65 22.37 -7.77 -26.58
C TYR A 65 23.05 -6.71 -27.46
N SER A 66 22.62 -5.46 -27.34
CA SER A 66 23.17 -4.35 -28.14
C SER A 66 24.64 -4.07 -27.81
N LEU A 67 25.00 -4.09 -26.52
CA LEU A 67 26.38 -3.90 -26.07
C LEU A 67 27.30 -5.01 -26.57
N ILE A 68 26.83 -6.26 -26.63
CA ILE A 68 27.63 -7.37 -27.13
C ILE A 68 27.70 -7.38 -28.66
N ARG A 69 26.56 -7.21 -29.33
CA ARG A 69 26.41 -7.37 -30.78
C ARG A 69 26.99 -6.20 -31.57
N PHE A 70 26.85 -4.99 -31.08
CA PHE A 70 27.29 -3.76 -31.74
C PHE A 70 28.55 -3.15 -31.12
N ARG A 71 29.25 -3.91 -30.28
CA ARG A 71 30.52 -3.46 -29.68
C ARG A 71 31.53 -3.13 -30.76
N ARG A 72 32.11 -1.92 -30.70
CA ARG A 72 33.21 -1.48 -31.56
C ARG A 72 34.45 -2.37 -31.34
N ARG A 73 34.99 -2.91 -32.38
CA ARG A 73 36.24 -3.71 -32.34
C ARG A 73 37.44 -2.81 -32.50
N SER A 74 38.58 -3.20 -31.91
CA SER A 74 39.86 -2.46 -32.12
C SER A 74 40.20 -2.40 -33.58
N GLY A 75 40.54 -1.20 -34.07
CA GLY A 75 40.89 -0.96 -35.51
C GLY A 75 39.70 -0.57 -36.41
N GLN A 76 38.46 -0.61 -35.92
CA GLN A 76 37.34 -0.07 -36.71
C GLN A 76 37.36 1.48 -36.68
N LEU A 77 37.56 2.08 -37.85
CA LEU A 77 37.50 3.53 -38.06
C LEU A 77 36.17 3.84 -38.75
N GLY A 78 35.50 4.89 -38.27
CA GLY A 78 34.21 5.35 -38.82
C GLY A 78 33.10 5.38 -37.79
N ASP A 79 32.11 6.21 -38.05
CA ASP A 79 30.91 6.34 -37.27
C ASP A 79 29.86 5.33 -37.73
N GLY A 80 28.83 5.10 -36.91
CA GLY A 80 27.68 4.28 -37.26
C GLY A 80 26.87 4.93 -38.39
N ILE A 81 25.98 4.14 -38.99
CA ILE A 81 25.04 4.63 -39.99
C ILE A 81 24.12 5.65 -39.32
N ALA A 82 24.01 6.85 -39.91
CA ALA A 82 23.03 7.83 -39.45
C ALA A 82 21.61 7.33 -39.78
N ILE A 83 20.90 6.86 -38.77
CA ILE A 83 19.48 6.47 -38.89
C ILE A 83 18.65 7.63 -38.38
N GLU A 84 17.91 8.27 -39.28
CA GLU A 84 16.90 9.25 -38.96
C GLU A 84 15.59 8.50 -38.65
N GLY A 85 14.79 9.01 -37.77
CA GLY A 85 13.52 8.50 -37.24
C GLY A 85 12.79 7.35 -37.97
N ASN A 86 11.94 6.66 -37.24
CA ASN A 86 11.04 5.66 -37.79
C ASN A 86 9.65 5.85 -37.17
N LEU A 87 8.79 6.58 -37.87
CA LEU A 87 7.46 6.97 -37.36
C LEU A 87 6.63 5.79 -36.86
N PRO A 88 6.52 4.62 -37.50
CA PRO A 88 5.82 3.47 -36.96
C PRO A 88 6.39 2.98 -35.62
N LEU A 89 7.71 2.94 -35.50
CA LEU A 89 8.38 2.54 -34.27
C LEU A 89 8.18 3.58 -33.16
N GLU A 90 8.21 4.87 -33.50
CA GLU A 90 7.97 5.98 -32.57
C GLU A 90 6.54 5.94 -32.01
N ILE A 91 5.55 5.71 -32.87
CA ILE A 91 4.16 5.52 -32.45
C ILE A 91 4.04 4.30 -31.53
N PHE A 92 4.70 3.19 -31.87
CA PHE A 92 4.65 1.96 -31.08
C PHE A 92 5.19 2.15 -29.65
N TRP A 93 6.40 2.71 -29.52
CA TRP A 93 7.01 2.86 -28.19
C TRP A 93 6.38 3.99 -27.36
N THR A 94 5.57 4.85 -27.95
CA THR A 94 4.79 5.86 -27.24
C THR A 94 3.42 5.29 -26.82
N ALA A 95 2.72 4.62 -27.74
CA ALA A 95 1.36 4.12 -27.51
C ALA A 95 1.33 2.97 -26.49
N VAL A 96 2.28 2.02 -26.58
CA VAL A 96 2.27 0.84 -25.70
C VAL A 96 2.46 1.24 -24.22
N PRO A 97 3.48 2.03 -23.82
CA PRO A 97 3.57 2.48 -22.44
C PRO A 97 2.38 3.34 -21.99
N ALA A 98 1.83 4.18 -22.85
CA ALA A 98 0.67 4.99 -22.52
C ALA A 98 -0.56 4.11 -22.18
N ILE A 99 -0.80 3.05 -22.95
CA ILE A 99 -1.88 2.09 -22.69
C ILE A 99 -1.62 1.32 -21.38
N VAL A 100 -0.38 0.89 -21.13
CA VAL A 100 -0.01 0.19 -19.90
C VAL A 100 -0.23 1.09 -18.68
N VAL A 101 0.21 2.35 -18.74
CA VAL A 101 0.02 3.31 -17.64
C VAL A 101 -1.47 3.57 -17.39
N LEU A 102 -2.27 3.73 -18.44
CA LEU A 102 -3.72 3.92 -18.32
C LEU A 102 -4.36 2.68 -17.65
N PHE A 103 -4.03 1.48 -18.11
CA PHE A 103 -4.54 0.23 -17.52
C PHE A 103 -4.16 0.12 -16.05
N VAL A 104 -2.87 0.31 -15.71
CA VAL A 104 -2.38 0.25 -14.34
C VAL A 104 -3.07 1.29 -13.45
N GLY A 105 -3.26 2.51 -13.95
CA GLY A 105 -3.95 3.57 -13.23
C GLY A 105 -5.40 3.22 -12.89
N LEU A 106 -6.15 2.73 -13.88
CA LEU A 106 -7.55 2.33 -13.69
C LEU A 106 -7.66 1.12 -12.75
N TYR A 107 -6.77 0.14 -12.90
CA TYR A 107 -6.76 -1.04 -12.04
C TYR A 107 -6.37 -0.70 -10.61
N SER A 108 -5.36 0.16 -10.41
CA SER A 108 -4.98 0.64 -9.07
C SER A 108 -6.10 1.41 -8.38
N TYR A 109 -6.88 2.18 -9.15
CA TYR A 109 -8.04 2.87 -8.62
C TYR A 109 -9.13 1.90 -8.14
N ASP A 110 -9.44 0.87 -8.92
CA ASP A 110 -10.40 -0.18 -8.52
C ASP A 110 -9.96 -0.89 -7.22
N ILE A 111 -8.69 -1.29 -7.13
CA ILE A 111 -8.13 -1.90 -5.92
C ILE A 111 -8.21 -0.98 -4.71
N TYR A 112 -7.87 0.30 -4.89
CA TYR A 112 -7.93 1.30 -3.83
C TYR A 112 -9.36 1.51 -3.32
N ASP A 113 -10.35 1.57 -4.22
CA ASP A 113 -11.77 1.66 -3.87
C ASP A 113 -12.24 0.41 -3.10
N ARG A 114 -11.86 -0.79 -3.54
CA ARG A 114 -12.14 -2.06 -2.84
C ARG A 114 -11.51 -2.15 -1.45
N MET A 115 -10.38 -1.48 -1.21
CA MET A 115 -9.72 -1.42 0.10
C MET A 115 -10.37 -0.42 1.08
N GLY A 116 -11.44 0.24 0.69
CA GLY A 116 -12.12 1.24 1.50
C GLY A 116 -11.91 2.69 1.06
N GLY A 117 -11.11 2.91 0.02
CA GLY A 117 -10.95 4.16 -0.70
C GLY A 117 -10.73 5.41 0.15
N MET A 118 -11.04 6.56 -0.38
CA MET A 118 -11.17 7.79 0.40
C MET A 118 -12.51 7.79 1.13
N VAL A 119 -12.54 7.23 2.33
CA VAL A 119 -13.61 7.57 3.25
C VAL A 119 -13.48 9.09 3.51
N PRO A 120 -14.47 9.92 3.17
CA PRO A 120 -14.39 11.33 3.50
C PRO A 120 -14.20 11.42 5.02
N LEU A 121 -13.15 12.11 5.46
CA LEU A 121 -13.03 12.48 6.86
C LEU A 121 -14.35 13.18 7.21
N ALA A 122 -15.14 12.58 8.06
CA ALA A 122 -16.30 13.23 8.63
C ALA A 122 -15.74 14.34 9.53
N HIS A 123 -15.48 15.49 8.91
CA HIS A 123 -15.34 16.72 9.68
C HIS A 123 -16.71 16.96 10.32
N ASP A 124 -16.76 16.74 11.61
CA ASP A 124 -17.91 17.02 12.47
C ASP A 124 -18.04 18.54 12.66
N HIS A 125 -18.11 19.25 11.53
CA HIS A 125 -18.56 20.61 11.45
C HIS A 125 -19.92 20.59 10.76
N MET A 126 -20.99 20.57 11.59
CA MET A 126 -22.37 20.85 11.23
C MET A 126 -22.68 20.61 9.76
N ALA A 127 -23.29 19.46 9.48
CA ALA A 127 -23.88 19.20 8.18
C ALA A 127 -24.87 20.33 7.88
N VAL A 128 -24.45 21.34 7.12
CA VAL A 128 -25.33 22.25 6.44
C VAL A 128 -26.01 21.43 5.35
N ALA A 129 -27.24 21.05 5.62
CA ALA A 129 -28.09 20.38 4.65
C ALA A 129 -28.18 21.24 3.39
N GLY A 130 -27.62 20.78 2.28
CA GLY A 130 -27.81 21.36 0.96
C GLY A 130 -26.59 21.63 0.09
N GLU A 131 -25.37 21.26 0.49
CA GLU A 131 -24.21 21.46 -0.37
C GLU A 131 -23.99 20.21 -1.26
N GLU A 132 -24.42 20.33 -2.51
CA GLU A 132 -24.22 19.37 -3.57
C GLU A 132 -22.70 19.24 -3.82
N ARG A 133 -22.10 18.06 -3.53
CA ARG A 133 -20.67 17.82 -3.69
C ARG A 133 -20.29 17.84 -5.17
N ILE A 134 -19.62 18.89 -5.60
CA ILE A 134 -19.14 19.07 -6.98
C ILE A 134 -18.01 18.09 -7.35
N TRP A 135 -17.46 17.36 -6.40
CA TRP A 135 -16.53 16.26 -6.57
C TRP A 135 -17.06 14.98 -5.89
N GLY A 136 -18.19 14.52 -6.35
CA GLY A 136 -18.57 13.13 -6.17
C GLY A 136 -17.62 12.29 -7.00
N GLY A 137 -16.53 11.79 -6.42
CA GLY A 137 -15.81 10.67 -7.01
C GLY A 137 -16.85 9.60 -7.32
N ILE A 138 -16.64 8.85 -8.41
CA ILE A 138 -17.45 7.71 -8.81
C ILE A 138 -17.24 6.63 -7.74
N SER A 139 -17.73 6.88 -6.55
CA SER A 139 -17.80 5.96 -5.43
C SER A 139 -19.12 5.22 -5.57
N SER A 140 -19.13 4.25 -6.47
CA SER A 140 -20.20 3.27 -6.53
C SER A 140 -19.87 2.16 -5.54
N GLY A 141 -20.30 2.33 -4.31
CA GLY A 141 -20.65 1.19 -3.46
C GLY A 141 -19.55 0.44 -2.74
N SER A 142 -18.65 1.08 -2.00
CA SER A 142 -18.21 0.43 -0.77
C SER A 142 -19.40 0.50 0.20
N THR A 143 -20.26 -0.50 0.15
CA THR A 143 -21.24 -0.79 1.19
C THR A 143 -20.53 -1.33 2.45
N LEU A 144 -19.55 -0.58 2.95
CA LEU A 144 -19.35 -0.56 4.39
C LEU A 144 -20.53 0.26 4.90
N THR A 145 -21.66 -0.42 5.01
CA THR A 145 -22.89 0.12 5.55
C THR A 145 -22.58 0.81 6.87
N ASP A 146 -23.25 1.91 7.15
CA ASP A 146 -23.26 2.69 8.40
C ASP A 146 -23.19 1.85 9.70
N ASN A 147 -23.63 0.62 9.64
CA ASN A 147 -23.58 -0.36 10.74
C ASN A 147 -22.17 -0.87 11.07
N THR A 148 -21.20 -0.89 10.15
CA THR A 148 -19.86 -1.39 10.42
C THR A 148 -19.01 -0.32 11.14
N SER A 149 -19.23 0.93 10.85
CA SER A 149 -18.58 2.04 11.56
C SER A 149 -19.03 2.15 13.02
N ALA A 150 -20.29 1.83 13.32
CA ALA A 150 -20.83 1.83 14.69
C ALA A 150 -20.31 0.66 15.56
N MET A 151 -19.72 -0.38 14.94
CA MET A 151 -19.16 -1.55 15.65
C MET A 151 -17.62 -1.55 15.69
N ALA A 152 -16.98 -0.60 15.02
CA ALA A 152 -15.52 -0.51 14.99
C ALA A 152 -14.97 -0.08 16.36
N LEU A 153 -13.86 -0.71 16.78
CA LEU A 153 -13.13 -0.31 17.99
C LEU A 153 -12.40 1.02 17.73
N PRO A 154 -12.79 2.13 18.39
CA PRO A 154 -12.09 3.39 18.24
C PRO A 154 -10.83 3.42 19.10
N ILE A 155 -9.71 3.87 18.53
CA ILE A 155 -8.44 4.04 19.25
C ILE A 155 -7.81 5.35 18.80
N ASP A 156 -7.45 6.19 19.75
CA ASP A 156 -6.74 7.44 19.49
C ASP A 156 -5.24 7.19 19.44
N VAL A 157 -4.58 7.65 18.40
CA VAL A 157 -3.14 7.49 18.21
C VAL A 157 -2.48 8.86 18.25
N THR A 158 -1.58 9.04 19.21
CA THR A 158 -0.72 10.21 19.27
C THR A 158 0.67 9.84 18.78
N ALA A 159 1.11 10.49 17.70
CA ALA A 159 2.47 10.38 17.19
C ALA A 159 3.32 11.58 17.66
N MET A 160 4.51 11.30 18.13
CA MET A 160 5.48 12.32 18.57
C MET A 160 6.89 11.79 18.38
N GLN A 161 7.89 12.64 18.40
CA GLN A 161 9.30 12.27 18.34
C GLN A 161 9.74 11.59 19.67
N PHE A 162 9.95 10.26 19.78
CA PHE A 162 9.99 9.28 18.70
C PHE A 162 9.15 8.06 19.14
N ALA A 163 7.86 8.25 19.35
CA ALA A 163 6.97 7.22 19.88
C ALA A 163 5.56 7.34 19.26
N PHE A 164 4.85 6.22 19.28
CA PHE A 164 3.40 6.15 19.12
C PHE A 164 2.77 5.82 20.47
N LEU A 165 1.72 6.52 20.85
CA LEU A 165 0.88 6.21 22.02
C LEU A 165 -0.53 5.90 21.54
N PHE A 166 -1.10 4.85 22.10
CA PHE A 166 -2.42 4.32 21.77
C PHE A 166 -3.35 4.49 22.97
N HIS A 167 -4.39 5.28 22.81
CA HIS A 167 -5.40 5.51 23.85
C HIS A 167 -6.72 4.87 23.45
N TYR A 168 -7.28 4.08 24.35
CA TYR A 168 -8.57 3.40 24.19
C TYR A 168 -9.62 4.12 25.05
N PRO A 169 -10.53 4.92 24.43
CA PRO A 169 -11.46 5.75 25.17
C PRO A 169 -12.42 4.95 26.08
N GLU A 170 -12.85 3.76 25.62
CA GLU A 170 -13.80 2.92 26.37
C GLU A 170 -13.29 2.45 27.73
N GLY A 171 -11.96 2.27 27.89
CA GLY A 171 -11.34 1.78 29.12
C GLY A 171 -10.41 2.79 29.79
N ASP A 172 -10.27 4.00 29.25
CA ASP A 172 -9.25 4.99 29.64
C ASP A 172 -7.84 4.37 29.74
N ILE A 173 -7.50 3.50 28.75
CA ILE A 173 -6.21 2.80 28.69
C ILE A 173 -5.28 3.60 27.79
N THR A 174 -4.04 3.83 28.23
CA THR A 174 -2.97 4.35 27.36
C THR A 174 -1.81 3.36 27.33
N ALA A 175 -1.42 2.92 26.12
CA ALA A 175 -0.39 1.91 25.94
C ALA A 175 0.64 2.36 24.88
N GLY A 176 1.84 1.81 24.99
CA GLY A 176 2.92 2.00 23.98
C GLY A 176 2.88 0.94 22.86
N GLU A 177 2.11 -0.13 23.02
CA GLU A 177 1.82 -1.14 22.00
C GLU A 177 0.33 -1.06 21.65
N LEU A 178 0.01 -1.32 20.39
CA LEU A 178 -1.36 -1.34 19.89
C LEU A 178 -1.94 -2.74 20.02
N HIS A 179 -2.84 -2.95 20.97
CA HIS A 179 -3.59 -4.20 21.11
C HIS A 179 -4.91 -4.13 20.35
N VAL A 180 -5.24 -5.14 19.57
CA VAL A 180 -6.50 -5.21 18.81
C VAL A 180 -7.02 -6.64 18.77
N PRO A 181 -8.34 -6.87 18.87
CA PRO A 181 -8.91 -8.20 18.70
C PRO A 181 -8.88 -8.63 17.22
N ALA A 182 -8.61 -9.91 16.97
CA ALA A 182 -8.72 -10.48 15.64
C ALA A 182 -10.17 -10.42 15.11
N ASN A 183 -10.32 -10.20 13.82
CA ASN A 183 -11.59 -10.19 13.08
C ASN A 183 -12.62 -9.12 13.53
N ARG A 184 -12.21 -8.15 14.34
CA ARG A 184 -13.02 -6.98 14.68
C ARG A 184 -12.51 -5.75 13.93
N PRO A 185 -13.39 -4.95 13.30
CA PRO A 185 -13.00 -3.67 12.72
C PRO A 185 -12.42 -2.72 13.76
N VAL A 186 -11.35 -2.03 13.40
CA VAL A 186 -10.66 -1.04 14.22
C VAL A 186 -10.57 0.25 13.46
N THR A 187 -10.79 1.37 14.14
CA THR A 187 -10.60 2.70 13.58
C THR A 187 -9.60 3.48 14.44
N LEU A 188 -8.50 3.87 13.82
CA LEU A 188 -7.48 4.72 14.43
C LEU A 188 -7.79 6.18 14.10
N HIS A 189 -7.88 7.01 15.12
CA HIS A 189 -7.89 8.46 14.99
C HIS A 189 -6.49 8.98 15.33
N MET A 190 -5.79 9.53 14.36
CA MET A 190 -4.37 9.81 14.47
C MET A 190 -4.07 11.30 14.45
N GLU A 191 -3.26 11.76 15.39
CA GLU A 191 -2.78 13.13 15.50
C GLU A 191 -1.28 13.16 15.77
N ALA A 192 -0.54 14.04 15.07
CA ALA A 192 0.85 14.32 15.40
C ALA A 192 0.99 15.58 16.25
N LYS A 193 1.88 15.56 17.26
CA LYS A 193 2.09 16.67 18.19
C LYS A 193 3.20 17.62 17.77
N ASP A 194 4.10 17.18 16.88
CA ASP A 194 5.33 17.92 16.56
C ASP A 194 5.58 18.03 15.05
N VAL A 195 6.00 16.96 14.41
CA VAL A 195 6.32 16.88 12.97
C VAL A 195 5.47 15.84 12.27
N ILE A 196 5.59 15.71 10.95
CA ILE A 196 4.92 14.66 10.20
C ILE A 196 5.56 13.31 10.55
N HIS A 197 4.71 12.33 10.83
CA HIS A 197 5.04 10.91 10.99
C HIS A 197 4.21 10.08 10.00
N ALA A 198 4.49 8.79 9.89
CA ALA A 198 3.58 7.88 9.20
C ALA A 198 3.44 6.58 9.99
N PHE A 199 2.21 6.19 10.20
CA PHE A 199 1.87 4.89 10.79
C PHE A 199 1.88 3.85 9.67
N TRP A 200 2.72 2.83 9.78
CA TRP A 200 2.86 1.77 8.78
C TRP A 200 2.99 0.40 9.42
N VAL A 201 2.11 -0.52 9.01
CA VAL A 201 2.17 -1.95 9.36
C VAL A 201 2.30 -2.74 8.05
N PRO A 202 3.51 -3.20 7.70
CA PRO A 202 3.77 -3.89 6.44
C PRO A 202 2.87 -5.11 6.19
N GLU A 203 2.62 -5.92 7.23
CA GLU A 203 1.81 -7.14 7.16
C GLU A 203 0.31 -6.86 6.93
N PHE A 204 -0.13 -5.63 7.22
CA PHE A 204 -1.50 -5.18 6.96
C PHE A 204 -1.65 -4.48 5.61
N ARG A 205 -0.53 -4.15 4.92
CA ARG A 205 -0.49 -3.32 3.69
C ARG A 205 -1.08 -1.92 3.91
N LEU A 206 -1.00 -1.41 5.14
CA LEU A 206 -1.58 -0.12 5.50
C LEU A 206 -0.50 0.87 5.89
N LYS A 207 -0.53 2.04 5.26
CA LYS A 207 0.30 3.20 5.61
C LYS A 207 -0.59 4.45 5.59
N GLN A 208 -0.46 5.27 6.63
CA GLN A 208 -1.14 6.57 6.70
C GLN A 208 -0.21 7.61 7.33
N ASP A 209 -0.09 8.73 6.67
CA ASP A 209 0.66 9.87 7.22
C ASP A 209 -0.13 10.51 8.36
N VAL A 210 0.60 10.93 9.40
CA VAL A 210 0.06 11.60 10.59
C VAL A 210 0.64 13.00 10.63
N ILE A 211 -0.20 13.98 10.29
CA ILE A 211 0.22 15.36 10.01
C ILE A 211 -0.20 16.28 11.17
N PRO A 212 0.70 17.12 11.72
CA PRO A 212 0.34 18.07 12.77
C PRO A 212 -0.78 19.02 12.35
N GLY A 213 -1.80 19.15 13.20
CA GLY A 213 -2.95 20.02 12.96
C GLY A 213 -3.93 19.51 11.88
N GLN A 214 -3.70 18.33 11.33
CA GLN A 214 -4.61 17.68 10.39
C GLN A 214 -4.92 16.26 10.88
N PRO A 215 -5.99 16.05 11.64
CA PRO A 215 -6.37 14.71 12.09
C PRO A 215 -6.60 13.78 10.91
N THR A 216 -6.08 12.56 11.00
CA THR A 216 -6.24 11.52 10.00
C THR A 216 -6.90 10.29 10.60
N GLN A 217 -7.55 9.50 9.77
CA GLN A 217 -8.25 8.28 10.18
C GLN A 217 -7.79 7.11 9.33
N LEU A 218 -7.59 5.95 9.98
CA LEU A 218 -7.26 4.71 9.31
C LEU A 218 -8.11 3.58 9.88
N SER A 219 -8.83 2.87 9.02
CA SER A 219 -9.64 1.72 9.44
C SER A 219 -9.07 0.42 8.86
N PHE A 220 -9.09 -0.64 9.67
CA PHE A 220 -8.65 -1.96 9.26
C PHE A 220 -9.32 -3.07 10.08
N THR A 221 -9.20 -4.31 9.59
CA THR A 221 -9.56 -5.51 10.34
C THR A 221 -8.39 -6.47 10.26
N ALA A 222 -7.76 -6.74 11.41
CA ALA A 222 -6.70 -7.74 11.53
C ALA A 222 -7.32 -9.14 11.50
N THR A 223 -6.71 -10.06 10.74
CA THR A 223 -7.26 -11.42 10.54
C THR A 223 -6.45 -12.52 11.20
N ARG A 224 -5.20 -12.24 11.54
CA ARG A 224 -4.28 -13.25 12.04
C ARG A 224 -3.68 -12.82 13.37
N PRO A 225 -3.93 -13.56 14.47
CA PRO A 225 -3.30 -13.31 15.75
C PRO A 225 -1.77 -13.34 15.67
N GLY A 226 -1.12 -12.47 16.43
CA GLY A 226 0.33 -12.35 16.43
C GLY A 226 0.83 -10.95 16.74
N ARG A 227 2.13 -10.75 16.63
CA ARG A 227 2.80 -9.47 16.89
C ARG A 227 3.44 -8.96 15.60
N TYR A 228 3.07 -7.76 15.17
CA TYR A 228 3.52 -7.17 13.92
C TYR A 228 4.16 -5.81 14.17
N PRO A 229 5.23 -5.44 13.44
CA PRO A 229 5.90 -4.16 13.65
C PRO A 229 5.04 -3.00 13.16
N ILE A 230 4.99 -1.95 13.97
CA ILE A 230 4.58 -0.60 13.55
C ILE A 230 5.87 0.19 13.32
N VAL A 231 6.00 0.79 12.16
CA VAL A 231 7.19 1.55 11.75
C VAL A 231 6.78 2.97 11.36
N CYS A 232 7.52 3.97 11.82
CA CYS A 232 7.38 5.31 11.27
C CYS A 232 7.97 5.32 9.85
N ALA A 233 7.16 5.68 8.85
CA ALA A 233 7.53 5.66 7.44
C ALA A 233 7.60 7.08 6.81
N GLU A 234 7.69 8.13 7.66
CA GLU A 234 7.93 9.52 7.23
C GLU A 234 9.07 10.11 8.07
N LEU A 235 10.04 10.77 7.41
CA LEU A 235 11.24 11.25 8.08
C LEU A 235 10.91 12.30 9.14
N CYS A 236 10.96 11.89 10.42
CA CYS A 236 10.53 12.70 11.55
C CYS A 236 11.70 13.23 12.42
N GLY A 237 12.96 12.99 12.05
CA GLY A 237 14.11 13.51 12.77
C GLY A 237 15.25 12.49 13.00
N PRO A 238 16.21 12.78 13.89
CA PRO A 238 17.45 12.01 14.02
C PRO A 238 17.24 10.54 14.41
N TYR A 239 16.20 10.23 15.16
CA TYR A 239 15.89 8.86 15.62
C TYR A 239 14.73 8.24 14.86
N HIS A 240 14.41 8.76 13.66
CA HIS A 240 13.33 8.24 12.80
C HIS A 240 13.40 6.71 12.61
N GLY A 241 14.57 6.15 12.33
CA GLY A 241 14.73 4.70 12.16
C GLY A 241 14.48 3.87 13.43
N GLY A 242 14.54 4.50 14.60
CA GLY A 242 14.23 3.89 15.90
C GLY A 242 12.78 4.07 16.35
N MET A 243 11.98 4.92 15.68
CA MET A 243 10.59 5.14 16.02
C MET A 243 9.74 3.96 15.54
N ARG A 244 9.52 3.03 16.46
CA ARG A 244 8.81 1.78 16.22
C ARG A 244 7.88 1.46 17.39
N SER A 245 6.85 0.67 17.10
CA SER A 245 5.99 0.03 18.09
C SER A 245 5.57 -1.34 17.58
N THR A 246 4.62 -1.97 18.24
CA THR A 246 4.08 -3.29 17.89
C THR A 246 2.56 -3.20 17.86
N VAL A 247 1.93 -3.77 16.84
CA VAL A 247 0.53 -4.17 16.93
C VAL A 247 0.46 -5.62 17.38
N VAL A 248 -0.27 -5.85 18.46
CA VAL A 248 -0.58 -7.16 19.02
C VAL A 248 -2.00 -7.49 18.63
N VAL A 249 -2.15 -8.48 17.78
CA VAL A 249 -3.47 -9.00 17.40
C VAL A 249 -3.77 -10.16 18.32
N ASP A 250 -4.73 -9.97 19.20
CA ASP A 250 -5.12 -10.93 20.21
C ASP A 250 -6.30 -11.77 19.72
N GLU A 251 -6.36 -13.04 20.16
CA GLU A 251 -7.61 -13.81 20.10
C GLU A 251 -8.68 -13.12 20.96
N PRO A 252 -9.98 -13.27 20.66
CA PRO A 252 -11.03 -12.56 21.39
C PRO A 252 -10.96 -12.68 22.90
N ASP A 253 -10.70 -13.87 23.41
CA ASP A 253 -10.61 -14.13 24.86
C ASP A 253 -9.37 -13.46 25.50
N GLU A 254 -8.24 -13.42 24.77
CA GLU A 254 -7.01 -12.75 25.20
C GLU A 254 -7.18 -11.23 25.20
N TRP A 255 -7.86 -10.71 24.19
CA TRP A 255 -8.23 -9.30 24.12
C TRP A 255 -9.10 -8.89 25.31
N ASP A 256 -10.16 -9.63 25.62
CA ASP A 256 -11.06 -9.32 26.71
C ASP A 256 -10.33 -9.34 28.06
N ALA A 257 -9.43 -10.29 28.25
CA ALA A 257 -8.57 -10.38 29.43
C ALA A 257 -7.61 -9.18 29.52
N TRP A 258 -6.93 -8.83 28.43
CA TRP A 258 -6.03 -7.69 28.38
C TRP A 258 -6.77 -6.38 28.64
N PHE A 259 -7.90 -6.17 27.97
CA PHE A 259 -8.72 -4.96 28.12
C PHE A 259 -9.23 -4.78 29.53
N SER A 260 -9.79 -5.84 30.12
CA SER A 260 -10.30 -5.82 31.51
C SER A 260 -9.21 -5.56 32.54
N SER A 261 -8.01 -6.12 32.34
CA SER A 261 -6.90 -5.98 33.29
C SER A 261 -6.24 -4.59 33.24
N ASN A 262 -6.38 -3.85 32.13
CA ASN A 262 -5.78 -2.53 31.95
C ASN A 262 -6.79 -1.38 32.03
N SER A 263 -8.09 -1.67 31.98
CA SER A 263 -9.14 -0.66 32.13
C SER A 263 -9.12 -0.05 33.53
N LYS A 264 -9.19 1.26 33.61
CA LYS A 264 -9.41 1.94 34.88
C LYS A 264 -10.85 1.67 35.31
N THR A 265 -11.06 0.81 36.30
CA THR A 265 -12.35 0.69 36.97
C THR A 265 -12.67 2.04 37.58
N GLU A 266 -13.82 2.63 37.21
CA GLU A 266 -14.41 3.71 38.00
C GLU A 266 -14.62 3.15 39.43
N ASP A 267 -13.81 3.66 40.35
CA ASP A 267 -13.99 3.39 41.76
C ASP A 267 -15.29 4.08 42.19
N THR A 268 -16.41 3.38 42.00
CA THR A 268 -17.72 3.76 42.56
C THR A 268 -17.68 3.62 44.07
N THR A 269 -16.82 4.38 44.70
CA THR A 269 -16.96 4.62 46.16
C THR A 269 -17.86 5.85 46.34
N THR A 270 -19.15 5.62 46.25
CA THR A 270 -20.16 6.44 46.86
C THR A 270 -20.00 6.40 48.37
N THR A 271 -19.61 7.52 48.94
CA THR A 271 -19.92 7.86 50.34
C THR A 271 -20.82 9.06 50.38
#